data_68cb13be66186ff14984ad638ad61120
#
_entry.id   68cb13be66186ff14984ad638ad61120
#
_cell.length_a   1.000
_cell.length_b   1.000
_cell.length_c   1.000
_cell.angle_alpha   90.00
_cell.angle_beta   90.00
_cell.angle_gamma   90.00
#
_symmetry.space_group_name_H-M   'P 1'
#
loop_
_entity.id
_entity.type
_entity.pdbx_description
1 polymer ?
#
loop_
_entity_poly.entity_id
_entity_poly.type
_entity_poly.pdbx_seq_one_letter_code
_entity_poly.pdbx_strand_id
1 'polypeptide(L)' 'MTDFVFDPPLRLARDVIVRTLDDAAEFARTFVGPRLPHRRDRIVRRLEEVSDDASMRIAARAFRAWAIAEGLLTEESCG' A
#
# COMPACT_ATOMS: atom_id res chain seq x y z
N MET A 1 -0.46 -5.09 20.74
CA MET A 1 -0.52 -5.18 19.29
C MET A 1 -0.48 -3.81 18.68
N THR A 2 0.57 -3.57 17.94
CA THR A 2 0.73 -2.28 17.29
C THR A 2 0.39 -2.43 15.83
N ASP A 3 -0.70 -1.84 15.42
CA ASP A 3 -1.03 -1.80 14.00
C ASP A 3 -0.37 -0.58 13.39
N PHE A 4 0.21 -0.79 12.24
CA PHE A 4 0.78 0.32 11.49
C PHE A 4 -0.35 1.16 10.91
N VAL A 5 -0.25 2.46 11.08
CA VAL A 5 -1.24 3.40 10.54
C VAL A 5 -0.51 4.39 9.64
N PHE A 6 -1.03 4.56 8.43
CA PHE A 6 -0.48 5.59 7.54
C PHE A 6 -0.86 6.97 8.05
N ASP A 7 0.12 7.83 8.21
CA ASP A 7 -0.11 9.18 8.69
C ASP A 7 0.69 10.16 7.84
N PRO A 8 0.03 10.91 6.97
CA PRO A 8 -1.43 10.92 6.73
C PRO A 8 -1.88 9.68 5.94
N PRO A 9 -3.20 9.38 5.99
CA PRO A 9 -3.73 8.27 5.21
C PRO A 9 -3.49 8.47 3.72
N LEU A 10 -3.28 7.35 3.01
CA LEU A 10 -3.04 7.42 1.58
C LEU A 10 -4.36 7.55 0.83
N ARG A 11 -4.43 8.55 -0.03
CA ARG A 11 -5.59 8.73 -0.90
C ARG A 11 -5.27 8.16 -2.26
N LEU A 12 -5.97 7.11 -2.61
CA LEU A 12 -5.80 6.48 -3.89
C LEU A 12 -6.90 6.93 -4.85
N ALA A 13 -6.76 6.57 -6.11
CA ALA A 13 -7.77 6.87 -7.11
C ALA A 13 -9.11 6.25 -6.70
N ARG A 14 -10.21 6.80 -7.21
CA ARG A 14 -11.57 6.32 -6.94
C ARG A 14 -12.00 6.50 -5.49
N ASP A 15 -11.47 7.52 -4.83
CA ASP A 15 -11.84 7.88 -3.46
C ASP A 15 -11.56 6.78 -2.44
N VAL A 16 -10.58 5.95 -2.71
CA VAL A 16 -10.17 4.93 -1.76
C VAL A 16 -9.16 5.53 -0.80
N ILE A 17 -9.39 5.34 0.49
CA ILE A 17 -8.49 5.81 1.52
C ILE A 17 -7.91 4.61 2.25
N VAL A 18 -6.59 4.51 2.25
CA VAL A 18 -5.88 3.44 2.93
C VAL A 18 -5.28 4.01 4.21
N ARG A 19 -5.71 3.48 5.34
CA ARG A 19 -5.26 3.95 6.65
C ARG A 19 -4.31 2.97 7.33
N THR A 20 -4.52 1.68 7.12
CA THR A 20 -3.73 0.66 7.78
C THR A 20 -3.16 -0.31 6.74
N LEU A 21 -2.27 -1.20 7.19
CA LEU A 21 -1.74 -2.22 6.30
C LEU A 21 -2.82 -3.22 5.88
N ASP A 22 -3.80 -3.47 6.75
CA ASP A 22 -4.93 -4.31 6.39
C ASP A 22 -5.71 -3.71 5.23
N ASP A 23 -5.95 -2.41 5.28
CA ASP A 23 -6.61 -1.70 4.18
C ASP A 23 -5.79 -1.82 2.90
N ALA A 24 -4.48 -1.67 3.02
CA ALA A 24 -3.59 -1.77 1.87
C ALA A 24 -3.62 -3.16 1.26
N ALA A 25 -3.57 -4.18 2.08
CA ALA A 25 -3.59 -5.57 1.62
C ALA A 25 -4.91 -5.88 0.93
N GLU A 26 -6.02 -5.45 1.53
CA GLU A 26 -7.32 -5.69 0.95
C GLU A 26 -7.45 -4.98 -0.40
N PHE A 27 -7.02 -3.73 -0.46
CA PHE A 27 -7.07 -2.98 -1.71
C PHE A 27 -6.25 -3.68 -2.79
N ALA A 28 -5.03 -4.08 -2.46
CA ALA A 28 -4.15 -4.72 -3.43
C ALA A 28 -4.72 -6.05 -3.92
N ARG A 29 -5.33 -6.83 -3.01
CA ARG A 29 -5.92 -8.11 -3.36
C ARG A 29 -7.11 -7.97 -4.29
N THR A 30 -7.91 -6.93 -4.07
CA THR A 30 -9.15 -6.74 -4.83
C THR A 30 -8.97 -5.82 -6.03
N PHE A 31 -7.78 -5.29 -6.22
CA PHE A 31 -7.52 -4.38 -7.31
C PHE A 31 -7.58 -5.11 -8.65
N VAL A 32 -8.43 -4.63 -9.56
CA VAL A 32 -8.65 -5.25 -10.86
C VAL A 32 -7.89 -4.50 -11.93
N GLY A 33 -7.20 -5.23 -12.80
CA GLY A 33 -6.48 -4.66 -13.93
C GLY A 33 -5.17 -3.96 -13.56
N PRO A 34 -4.32 -4.59 -12.74
CA PRO A 34 -3.05 -3.96 -12.40
C PRO A 34 -2.13 -3.87 -13.62
N ARG A 35 -1.41 -2.76 -13.73
CA ARG A 35 -0.40 -2.60 -14.77
C ARG A 35 0.81 -3.47 -14.50
N LEU A 36 1.06 -3.73 -13.22
CA LEU A 36 2.23 -4.46 -12.77
C LEU A 36 1.79 -5.63 -11.90
N PRO A 37 1.17 -6.67 -12.51
CA PRO A 37 0.58 -7.75 -11.72
C PRO A 37 1.61 -8.49 -10.86
N HIS A 38 2.83 -8.65 -11.33
CA HIS A 38 3.88 -9.31 -10.54
C HIS A 38 4.22 -8.49 -9.31
N ARG A 39 4.27 -7.19 -9.45
CA ARG A 39 4.53 -6.30 -8.32
C ARG A 39 3.36 -6.30 -7.36
N ARG A 40 2.14 -6.32 -7.90
CA ARG A 40 0.96 -6.38 -7.07
C ARG A 40 0.98 -7.63 -6.19
N ASP A 41 1.28 -8.78 -6.77
CA ASP A 41 1.35 -10.04 -6.03
C ASP A 41 2.44 -9.99 -4.96
N ARG A 42 3.57 -9.41 -5.28
CA ARG A 42 4.67 -9.26 -4.34
C ARG A 42 4.28 -8.38 -3.17
N ILE A 43 3.59 -7.28 -3.44
CA ILE A 43 3.13 -6.37 -2.41
C ILE A 43 2.14 -7.04 -1.48
N VAL A 44 1.18 -7.78 -2.04
CA VAL A 44 0.20 -8.49 -1.22
C VAL A 44 0.92 -9.46 -0.29
N ARG A 45 1.85 -10.24 -0.82
CA ARG A 45 2.60 -11.19 0.00
C ARG A 45 3.38 -10.48 1.10
N ARG A 46 4.03 -9.38 0.77
CA ARG A 46 4.81 -8.63 1.74
C ARG A 46 3.92 -8.08 2.85
N LEU A 47 2.75 -7.59 2.49
CA LEU A 47 1.80 -7.08 3.48
C LEU A 47 1.27 -8.18 4.38
N GLU A 48 1.13 -9.38 3.85
CA GLU A 48 0.63 -10.51 4.63
C GLU A 48 1.70 -11.12 5.54
N GLU A 49 2.97 -10.89 5.24
CA GLU A 49 4.08 -11.48 5.98
C GLU A 49 4.70 -10.55 7.01
N VAL A 50 4.09 -9.41 7.26
CA VAL A 50 4.64 -8.50 8.26
C VAL A 50 4.56 -9.12 9.65
N SER A 51 5.59 -8.90 10.44
CA SER A 51 5.67 -9.49 11.77
C SER A 51 6.13 -8.49 12.84
N ASP A 52 6.86 -7.45 12.46
CA ASP A 52 7.33 -6.44 13.40
C ASP A 52 7.26 -5.05 12.78
N ASP A 53 7.63 -4.04 13.56
CA ASP A 53 7.57 -2.65 13.10
C ASP A 53 8.42 -2.41 11.86
N ALA A 54 9.60 -3.02 11.81
CA ALA A 54 10.49 -2.83 10.68
C ALA A 54 9.86 -3.39 9.40
N SER A 55 9.32 -4.61 9.47
CA SER A 55 8.68 -5.20 8.29
C SER A 55 7.43 -4.45 7.90
N MET A 56 6.69 -3.92 8.87
CA MET A 56 5.51 -3.10 8.58
C MET A 56 5.88 -1.84 7.81
N ARG A 57 6.96 -1.17 8.22
CA ARG A 57 7.42 0.03 7.52
C ARG A 57 7.89 -0.27 6.11
N ILE A 58 8.60 -1.37 5.95
CA ILE A 58 9.07 -1.79 4.63
C ILE A 58 7.88 -2.09 3.73
N ALA A 59 6.90 -2.82 4.24
CA ALA A 59 5.70 -3.14 3.48
C ALA A 59 4.93 -1.88 3.11
N ALA A 60 4.81 -0.94 4.03
CA ALA A 60 4.11 0.32 3.78
C ALA A 60 4.79 1.12 2.68
N ARG A 61 6.11 1.21 2.70
CA ARG A 61 6.85 1.89 1.65
C ARG A 61 6.69 1.20 0.32
N ALA A 62 6.76 -0.12 0.31
CA ALA A 62 6.62 -0.89 -0.91
C ALA A 62 5.22 -0.70 -1.50
N PHE A 63 4.20 -0.70 -0.66
CA PHE A 63 2.84 -0.47 -1.12
C PHE A 63 2.69 0.93 -1.74
N ARG A 64 3.23 1.93 -1.07
CA ARG A 64 3.16 3.31 -1.57
C ARG A 64 3.86 3.43 -2.92
N ALA A 65 5.05 2.86 -3.04
CA ALA A 65 5.79 2.90 -4.29
C ALA A 65 5.03 2.20 -5.42
N TRP A 66 4.41 1.06 -5.10
CA TRP A 66 3.60 0.35 -6.08
C TRP A 66 2.40 1.18 -6.51
N ALA A 67 1.73 1.81 -5.55
CA ALA A 67 0.56 2.63 -5.87
C ALA A 67 0.92 3.81 -6.78
N ILE A 68 2.07 4.42 -6.54
CA ILE A 68 2.56 5.50 -7.40
C ILE A 68 2.86 4.96 -8.80
N ALA A 69 3.51 3.80 -8.89
CA ALA A 69 3.86 3.19 -10.17
C ALA A 69 2.62 2.78 -10.96
N GLU A 70 1.54 2.41 -10.27
CA GLU A 70 0.28 2.07 -10.92
C GLU A 70 -0.55 3.30 -11.28
N GLY A 71 -0.11 4.49 -10.88
CA GLY A 71 -0.86 5.71 -11.14
C GLY A 71 -2.04 5.90 -10.21
N LEU A 72 -2.08 5.16 -9.11
CA LEU A 72 -3.17 5.26 -8.14
C LEU A 72 -2.93 6.37 -7.12
N LEU A 73 -1.69 6.65 -6.82
CA LEU A 73 -1.31 7.64 -5.82
C LEU A 73 -0.37 8.64 -6.46
N THR A 74 -0.69 9.92 -6.28
CA THR A 74 0.16 10.98 -6.79
C THR A 74 1.19 11.31 -5.72
N GLU A 75 2.45 11.32 -6.10
CA GLU A 75 3.49 11.75 -5.20
C GLU A 75 3.40 13.27 -5.06
N GLU A 76 2.83 13.70 -3.97
CA GLU A 76 2.80 15.11 -3.67
C GLU A 76 4.06 15.46 -2.92
N SER A 77 4.96 16.08 -3.62
CA SER A 77 6.06 16.71 -2.94
C SER A 77 5.58 18.08 -2.49
N CYS A 78 4.66 18.06 -1.61
CA CYS A 78 4.26 19.27 -1.00
C CYS A 78 5.31 19.60 0.03
N GLY A 79 6.17 20.41 -0.38
CA GLY A 79 7.15 20.91 0.55
C GLY A 79 6.50 21.39 1.80
#